data_96e424cfa1bab258702883d612e8f42e
#
_entry.id   96e424cfa1bab258702883d612e8f42e
#
_cell.length_a   1.000
_cell.length_b   1.000
_cell.length_c   1.000
_cell.angle_alpha   90.00
_cell.angle_beta   90.00
_cell.angle_gamma   90.00
#
_symmetry.space_group_name_H-M   'P 1'
#
loop_
_entity.id
_entity.type
_entity.pdbx_description
1 polymer ?
#
loop_
_entity_poly.entity_id
_entity_poly.type
_entity_poly.pdbx_seq_one_letter_code
_entity_poly.pdbx_strand_id
1 'polypeptide(L)'
;MNSDEPNNKPIEPLPLPKKVAILYSDVKSEYFANEQAFLTEEGADVNANNVAKYITKMGVDVITIAGDENLAQNLQNYSPDMAINLVDSVRGESSLGSSVPGVLEILHIPYTGTGTLGWALGTNKFLMYQLMQSAGIPVPTHQLFTNTNDMIDPSLRYPLFPKLNAEHSSIGVDLSNICKNEKELRAKLKDLITIFKQPVLVDEFIGGIEVTSAILDGQNTKVYAVQRKVGIGGVED
;
A
#
# COMPACT_ATOMS: atom_id res chain seq x y z
N MET A 1 -21.55 16.16 -37.40
CA MET A 1 -20.69 17.05 -36.61
C MET A 1 -21.56 17.59 -35.49
N ASN A 2 -21.62 16.87 -34.35
CA ASN A 2 -22.21 17.37 -33.13
C ASN A 2 -21.04 17.56 -32.16
N SER A 3 -20.75 18.81 -31.86
CA SER A 3 -19.79 19.22 -30.83
C SER A 3 -20.42 19.01 -29.45
N ASP A 4 -20.18 17.88 -28.87
CA ASP A 4 -20.43 17.70 -27.42
C ASP A 4 -19.34 18.47 -26.67
N GLU A 5 -19.58 19.77 -26.44
CA GLU A 5 -18.82 20.51 -25.44
C GLU A 5 -19.12 19.90 -24.05
N PRO A 6 -18.09 19.58 -23.26
CA PRO A 6 -18.33 19.09 -21.90
C PRO A 6 -19.07 20.17 -21.11
N ASN A 7 -20.22 19.80 -20.56
CA ASN A 7 -21.09 20.66 -19.76
C ASN A 7 -20.34 21.11 -18.48
N ASN A 8 -19.65 22.22 -18.57
CA ASN A 8 -18.77 22.79 -17.54
C ASN A 8 -19.58 23.60 -16.51
N LYS A 9 -20.65 23.00 -15.96
CA LYS A 9 -21.32 23.59 -14.79
C LYS A 9 -20.37 23.54 -13.60
N PRO A 10 -20.22 24.64 -12.84
CA PRO A 10 -19.48 24.60 -11.59
C PRO A 10 -20.07 23.51 -10.68
N ILE A 11 -19.25 22.58 -10.25
CA ILE A 11 -19.67 21.55 -9.32
C ILE A 11 -19.85 22.27 -7.97
N GLU A 12 -21.07 22.33 -7.47
CA GLU A 12 -21.32 22.82 -6.11
C GLU A 12 -20.56 21.91 -5.13
N PRO A 13 -19.79 22.47 -4.19
CA PRO A 13 -19.09 21.67 -3.20
C PRO A 13 -20.10 20.89 -2.37
N LEU A 14 -19.91 19.59 -2.25
CA LEU A 14 -20.70 18.76 -1.37
C LEU A 14 -20.52 19.24 0.08
N PRO A 15 -21.56 19.18 0.92
CA PRO A 15 -21.44 19.52 2.32
C PRO A 15 -20.41 18.62 3.01
N LEU A 16 -19.65 19.19 3.94
CA LEU A 16 -18.71 18.41 4.74
C LEU A 16 -19.47 17.37 5.59
N PRO A 17 -18.87 16.18 5.81
CA PRO A 17 -19.40 15.21 6.75
C PRO A 17 -19.42 15.83 8.16
N LYS A 18 -20.39 15.44 8.98
CA LYS A 18 -20.48 15.92 10.37
C LYS A 18 -19.57 15.11 11.30
N LYS A 19 -19.45 13.81 11.05
CA LYS A 19 -18.66 12.87 11.83
C LYS A 19 -17.70 12.10 10.95
N VAL A 20 -16.42 12.08 11.29
CA VAL A 20 -15.38 11.36 10.56
C VAL A 20 -14.63 10.43 11.51
N ALA A 21 -14.47 9.17 11.14
CA ALA A 21 -13.56 8.24 11.79
C ALA A 21 -12.23 8.22 11.03
N ILE A 22 -11.10 8.36 11.72
CA ILE A 22 -9.77 8.16 11.16
C ILE A 22 -9.24 6.84 11.68
N LEU A 23 -9.05 5.91 10.75
CA LEU A 23 -8.59 4.55 11.08
C LEU A 23 -7.07 4.49 10.93
N TYR A 24 -6.40 3.78 11.84
CA TYR A 24 -4.96 3.63 11.84
C TYR A 24 -4.54 2.21 12.26
N SER A 25 -3.35 1.77 11.86
CA SER A 25 -2.80 0.47 12.27
C SER A 25 -2.56 0.43 13.78
N ASP A 26 -3.05 -0.62 14.47
CA ASP A 26 -2.65 -0.92 15.85
C ASP A 26 -1.24 -1.53 15.83
N VAL A 27 -0.23 -0.69 16.09
CA VAL A 27 1.18 -1.06 15.94
C VAL A 27 1.77 -1.49 17.29
N LYS A 28 2.15 -2.77 17.39
CA LYS A 28 2.86 -3.35 18.54
C LYS A 28 4.08 -4.09 18.06
N SER A 29 5.23 -3.92 18.72
CA SER A 29 6.50 -4.52 18.28
C SER A 29 6.42 -6.04 18.11
N GLU A 30 5.60 -6.71 18.91
CA GLU A 30 5.37 -8.17 18.86
C GLU A 30 4.65 -8.66 17.60
N TYR A 31 4.05 -7.77 16.82
CA TYR A 31 3.37 -8.11 15.58
C TYR A 31 4.34 -8.20 14.39
N PHE A 32 5.55 -7.69 14.52
CA PHE A 32 6.46 -7.53 13.40
C PHE A 32 7.62 -8.54 13.45
N ALA A 33 8.08 -8.97 12.29
CA ALA A 33 9.16 -9.94 12.15
C ALA A 33 10.51 -9.42 12.70
N ASN A 34 10.73 -8.11 12.69
CA ASN A 34 11.93 -7.45 13.20
C ASN A 34 11.67 -5.96 13.46
N GLU A 35 12.64 -5.31 14.12
CA GLU A 35 12.58 -3.88 14.46
C GLU A 35 12.43 -2.97 13.23
N GLN A 36 13.09 -3.29 12.12
CA GLN A 36 13.01 -2.49 10.89
C GLN A 36 11.57 -2.49 10.34
N ALA A 37 10.89 -3.64 10.34
CA ALA A 37 9.50 -3.73 9.91
C ALA A 37 8.57 -2.97 10.87
N PHE A 38 8.80 -3.05 12.19
CA PHE A 38 8.06 -2.27 13.19
C PHE A 38 8.19 -0.76 12.95
N LEU A 39 9.42 -0.27 12.74
CA LEU A 39 9.71 1.16 12.54
C LEU A 39 9.02 1.74 11.29
N THR A 40 8.63 0.92 10.31
CA THR A 40 7.91 1.41 9.12
C THR A 40 6.49 1.86 9.40
N GLU A 41 5.87 1.33 10.45
CA GLU A 41 4.51 1.66 10.85
C GLU A 41 4.44 2.37 12.21
N GLU A 42 5.57 2.49 12.93
CA GLU A 42 5.65 3.20 14.19
C GLU A 42 5.11 4.63 14.04
N GLY A 43 4.26 5.04 14.98
CA GLY A 43 3.64 6.37 14.97
C GLY A 43 2.39 6.48 14.09
N ALA A 44 1.79 5.37 13.65
CA ALA A 44 0.53 5.38 12.90
C ALA A 44 -0.60 6.12 13.66
N ASP A 45 -0.68 5.95 14.98
CA ASP A 45 -1.61 6.67 15.86
C ASP A 45 -1.32 8.18 15.92
N VAL A 46 -0.05 8.57 15.97
CA VAL A 46 0.38 9.98 15.94
C VAL A 46 0.00 10.62 14.61
N ASN A 47 0.19 9.91 13.51
CA ASN A 47 -0.22 10.33 12.18
C ASN A 47 -1.74 10.54 12.10
N ALA A 48 -2.53 9.57 12.55
CA ALA A 48 -3.98 9.66 12.60
C ALA A 48 -4.45 10.87 13.44
N ASN A 49 -3.86 11.06 14.61
CA ASN A 49 -4.17 12.21 15.48
C ASN A 49 -3.78 13.55 14.85
N ASN A 50 -2.70 13.60 14.06
CA ASN A 50 -2.35 14.80 13.32
C ASN A 50 -3.38 15.13 12.25
N VAL A 51 -3.83 14.13 11.48
CA VAL A 51 -4.92 14.31 10.50
C VAL A 51 -6.20 14.78 11.22
N ALA A 52 -6.56 14.14 12.34
CA ALA A 52 -7.72 14.50 13.16
C ALA A 52 -7.72 15.97 13.55
N LYS A 53 -6.58 16.52 13.98
CA LYS A 53 -6.44 17.94 14.34
C LYS A 53 -6.81 18.90 13.20
N TYR A 54 -6.46 18.53 11.96
CA TYR A 54 -6.78 19.38 10.79
C TYR A 54 -8.24 19.28 10.41
N ILE A 55 -8.83 18.09 10.43
CA ILE A 55 -10.25 17.88 10.12
C ILE A 55 -11.14 18.56 11.17
N THR A 56 -10.79 18.46 12.46
CA THR A 56 -11.52 19.14 13.55
C THR A 56 -11.55 20.65 13.37
N LYS A 57 -10.47 21.28 12.86
CA LYS A 57 -10.45 22.73 12.56
C LYS A 57 -11.46 23.13 11.48
N MET A 58 -11.95 22.19 10.71
CA MET A 58 -13.00 22.41 9.71
C MET A 58 -14.41 22.34 10.30
N GLY A 59 -14.54 22.15 11.62
CA GLY A 59 -15.84 22.05 12.31
C GLY A 59 -16.46 20.65 12.27
N VAL A 60 -15.68 19.63 11.95
CA VAL A 60 -16.09 18.21 11.86
C VAL A 60 -15.82 17.53 13.21
N ASP A 61 -16.76 16.71 13.69
CA ASP A 61 -16.55 15.81 14.83
C ASP A 61 -15.67 14.62 14.38
N VAL A 62 -14.57 14.36 15.08
CA VAL A 62 -13.57 13.39 14.66
C VAL A 62 -13.19 12.44 15.78
N ILE A 63 -13.12 11.15 15.47
CA ILE A 63 -12.51 10.12 16.33
C ILE A 63 -11.38 9.40 15.59
N THR A 64 -10.34 8.99 16.32
CA THR A 64 -9.35 8.02 15.82
C THR A 64 -9.69 6.63 16.33
N ILE A 65 -9.66 5.62 15.47
CA ILE A 65 -10.03 4.23 15.80
C ILE A 65 -8.93 3.30 15.27
N ALA A 66 -8.43 2.42 16.13
CA ALA A 66 -7.49 1.39 15.74
C ALA A 66 -8.14 0.34 14.82
N GLY A 67 -7.40 -0.14 13.83
CA GLY A 67 -7.79 -1.24 12.95
C GLY A 67 -7.52 -2.58 13.63
N ASP A 68 -8.23 -2.86 14.71
CA ASP A 68 -8.13 -4.05 15.54
C ASP A 68 -9.42 -4.88 15.56
N GLU A 69 -9.50 -5.88 16.45
CA GLU A 69 -10.67 -6.74 16.61
C GLU A 69 -11.93 -6.00 17.07
N ASN A 70 -11.81 -4.79 17.60
CA ASN A 70 -12.93 -3.96 18.05
C ASN A 70 -13.39 -2.96 16.99
N LEU A 71 -12.75 -2.92 15.82
CA LEU A 71 -13.02 -1.93 14.78
C LEU A 71 -14.51 -1.81 14.43
N ALA A 72 -15.17 -2.94 14.15
CA ALA A 72 -16.57 -2.95 13.77
C ALA A 72 -17.48 -2.38 14.87
N GLN A 73 -17.24 -2.77 16.12
CA GLN A 73 -18.00 -2.29 17.28
C GLN A 73 -17.79 -0.79 17.52
N ASN A 74 -16.54 -0.32 17.41
CA ASN A 74 -16.20 1.09 17.60
C ASN A 74 -16.84 1.95 16.52
N LEU A 75 -16.84 1.51 15.25
CA LEU A 75 -17.49 2.18 14.15
C LEU A 75 -19.02 2.25 14.34
N GLN A 76 -19.65 1.16 14.78
CA GLN A 76 -21.10 1.14 15.06
C GLN A 76 -21.46 2.10 16.19
N ASN A 77 -20.66 2.13 17.26
CA ASN A 77 -20.92 3.00 18.41
C ASN A 77 -20.80 4.48 18.06
N TYR A 78 -19.81 4.85 17.24
CA TYR A 78 -19.58 6.23 16.83
C TYR A 78 -20.50 6.66 15.70
N SER A 79 -20.84 5.76 14.79
CA SER A 79 -21.67 5.99 13.61
C SER A 79 -21.16 7.17 12.76
N PRO A 80 -19.96 7.08 12.15
CA PRO A 80 -19.41 8.14 11.32
C PRO A 80 -20.15 8.25 9.98
N ASP A 81 -20.18 9.47 9.40
CA ASP A 81 -20.67 9.71 8.05
C ASP A 81 -19.68 9.20 6.99
N MET A 82 -18.38 9.16 7.33
CA MET A 82 -17.32 8.58 6.51
C MET A 82 -16.09 8.21 7.36
N ALA A 83 -15.22 7.39 6.78
CA ALA A 83 -13.92 7.08 7.36
C ALA A 83 -12.75 7.51 6.47
N ILE A 84 -11.68 8.01 7.09
CA ILE A 84 -10.37 8.15 6.46
C ILE A 84 -9.57 6.92 6.87
N ASN A 85 -9.32 6.03 5.91
CA ASN A 85 -8.60 4.80 6.16
C ASN A 85 -7.08 5.03 5.95
N LEU A 86 -6.32 5.00 7.05
CA LEU A 86 -4.87 5.08 7.08
C LEU A 86 -4.25 3.78 7.61
N VAL A 87 -5.01 2.68 7.60
CA VAL A 87 -4.52 1.37 8.06
C VAL A 87 -3.62 0.77 6.99
N ASP A 88 -2.38 0.49 7.33
CA ASP A 88 -1.41 -0.18 6.47
C ASP A 88 -1.37 -1.69 6.71
N SER A 89 -1.51 -2.11 7.98
CA SER A 89 -1.58 -3.52 8.36
C SER A 89 -2.55 -3.73 9.52
N VAL A 90 -3.01 -4.96 9.69
CA VAL A 90 -3.74 -5.40 10.89
C VAL A 90 -2.88 -6.45 11.59
N ARG A 91 -2.47 -6.17 12.84
CA ARG A 91 -1.54 -7.01 13.61
C ARG A 91 -0.21 -7.27 12.88
N GLY A 92 0.32 -6.25 12.20
CA GLY A 92 1.55 -6.34 11.40
C GLY A 92 1.42 -7.15 10.10
N GLU A 93 0.22 -7.61 9.76
CA GLU A 93 -0.04 -8.40 8.55
C GLU A 93 -0.69 -7.50 7.49
N SER A 94 0.06 -7.13 6.46
CA SER A 94 -0.41 -6.30 5.34
C SER A 94 -1.59 -6.93 4.59
N SER A 95 -1.60 -8.26 4.47
CA SER A 95 -2.69 -9.00 3.82
C SER A 95 -4.02 -8.85 4.55
N LEU A 96 -4.00 -8.71 5.89
CA LEU A 96 -5.18 -8.50 6.70
C LEU A 96 -5.73 -7.07 6.60
N GLY A 97 -4.96 -6.12 6.07
CA GLY A 97 -5.42 -4.76 5.81
C GLY A 97 -6.67 -4.70 4.94
N SER A 98 -6.88 -5.70 4.07
CA SER A 98 -8.10 -5.82 3.25
C SER A 98 -9.37 -6.05 4.07
N SER A 99 -9.28 -6.46 5.33
CA SER A 99 -10.44 -6.64 6.21
C SER A 99 -11.08 -5.31 6.62
N VAL A 100 -10.29 -4.24 6.69
CA VAL A 100 -10.76 -2.90 7.10
C VAL A 100 -11.77 -2.32 6.12
N PRO A 101 -11.48 -2.19 4.81
CA PRO A 101 -12.50 -1.79 3.85
C PRO A 101 -13.70 -2.76 3.83
N GLY A 102 -13.48 -4.07 4.05
CA GLY A 102 -14.58 -5.04 4.15
C GLY A 102 -15.54 -4.74 5.30
N VAL A 103 -15.04 -4.37 6.48
CA VAL A 103 -15.88 -3.92 7.60
C VAL A 103 -16.63 -2.63 7.24
N LEU A 104 -15.98 -1.66 6.61
CA LEU A 104 -16.61 -0.40 6.21
C LEU A 104 -17.71 -0.62 5.15
N GLU A 105 -17.47 -1.52 4.19
CA GLU A 105 -18.46 -1.92 3.18
C GLU A 105 -19.69 -2.58 3.80
N ILE A 106 -19.50 -3.51 4.75
CA ILE A 106 -20.59 -4.17 5.48
C ILE A 106 -21.41 -3.16 6.29
N LEU A 107 -20.75 -2.17 6.88
CA LEU A 107 -21.40 -1.12 7.68
C LEU A 107 -21.95 0.03 6.81
N HIS A 108 -21.79 -0.01 5.50
CA HIS A 108 -22.18 1.04 4.56
C HIS A 108 -21.58 2.41 4.89
N ILE A 109 -20.35 2.45 5.40
CA ILE A 109 -19.62 3.68 5.71
C ILE A 109 -18.74 4.04 4.51
N PRO A 110 -18.94 5.19 3.85
CA PRO A 110 -18.03 5.69 2.81
C PRO A 110 -16.61 5.89 3.38
N TYR A 111 -15.58 5.62 2.58
CA TYR A 111 -14.20 5.72 3.06
C TYR A 111 -13.23 6.12 1.97
N THR A 112 -12.04 6.56 2.38
CA THR A 112 -10.92 6.86 1.49
C THR A 112 -10.08 5.61 1.23
N GLY A 113 -9.46 5.54 0.05
CA GLY A 113 -8.59 4.45 -0.36
C GLY A 113 -9.30 3.41 -1.23
N THR A 114 -8.66 2.27 -1.41
CA THR A 114 -9.17 1.20 -2.27
C THR A 114 -10.07 0.24 -1.49
N GLY A 115 -11.01 -0.39 -2.20
CA GLY A 115 -11.87 -1.42 -1.63
C GLY A 115 -11.16 -2.73 -1.34
N THR A 116 -11.87 -3.67 -0.72
CA THR A 116 -11.34 -4.98 -0.28
C THR A 116 -10.57 -5.71 -1.37
N LEU A 117 -11.12 -5.81 -2.59
CA LEU A 117 -10.45 -6.49 -3.69
C LEU A 117 -9.19 -5.76 -4.15
N GLY A 118 -9.26 -4.43 -4.28
CA GLY A 118 -8.13 -3.61 -4.70
C GLY A 118 -6.98 -3.67 -3.71
N TRP A 119 -7.28 -3.69 -2.41
CA TRP A 119 -6.27 -3.90 -1.36
C TRP A 119 -5.60 -5.27 -1.47
N ALA A 120 -6.40 -6.35 -1.52
CA ALA A 120 -5.87 -7.71 -1.60
C ALA A 120 -5.01 -7.95 -2.84
N LEU A 121 -5.35 -7.36 -3.98
CA LEU A 121 -4.54 -7.41 -5.19
C LEU A 121 -3.29 -6.54 -5.07
N GLY A 122 -3.42 -5.33 -4.51
CA GLY A 122 -2.31 -4.38 -4.36
C GLY A 122 -1.21 -4.88 -3.43
N THR A 123 -1.56 -5.64 -2.40
CA THR A 123 -0.58 -6.26 -1.49
C THR A 123 0.11 -7.49 -2.09
N ASN A 124 -0.42 -8.11 -3.15
CA ASN A 124 0.22 -9.25 -3.82
C ASN A 124 0.84 -8.80 -5.16
N LYS A 125 2.13 -8.47 -5.14
CA LYS A 125 2.84 -7.93 -6.31
C LYS A 125 2.82 -8.88 -7.51
N PHE A 126 2.95 -10.19 -7.28
CA PHE A 126 2.92 -11.18 -8.36
C PHE A 126 1.56 -11.20 -9.05
N LEU A 127 0.46 -11.28 -8.30
CA LEU A 127 -0.88 -11.24 -8.88
C LEU A 127 -1.15 -9.92 -9.60
N MET A 128 -0.70 -8.80 -9.04
CA MET A 128 -0.82 -7.50 -9.67
C MET A 128 -0.07 -7.47 -11.01
N TYR A 129 1.13 -8.03 -11.10
CA TYR A 129 1.87 -8.13 -12.35
C TYR A 129 1.16 -8.99 -13.40
N GLN A 130 0.57 -10.12 -12.99
CA GLN A 130 -0.23 -10.97 -13.90
C GLN A 130 -1.43 -10.19 -14.47
N LEU A 131 -2.13 -9.41 -13.65
CA LEU A 131 -3.23 -8.56 -14.08
C LEU A 131 -2.77 -7.45 -15.02
N MET A 132 -1.67 -6.77 -14.68
CA MET A 132 -1.09 -5.72 -15.55
C MET A 132 -0.71 -6.29 -16.92
N GLN A 133 -0.04 -7.44 -16.97
CA GLN A 133 0.33 -8.11 -18.21
C GLN A 133 -0.90 -8.48 -19.04
N SER A 134 -1.94 -9.02 -18.41
CA SER A 134 -3.19 -9.37 -19.09
C SER A 134 -3.92 -8.15 -19.68
N ALA A 135 -3.71 -6.97 -19.08
CA ALA A 135 -4.21 -5.69 -19.56
C ALA A 135 -3.28 -4.99 -20.58
N GLY A 136 -2.16 -5.64 -20.97
CA GLY A 136 -1.19 -5.06 -21.89
C GLY A 136 -0.30 -3.97 -21.29
N ILE A 137 -0.29 -3.84 -19.95
CA ILE A 137 0.56 -2.89 -19.23
C ILE A 137 1.95 -3.55 -19.03
N PRO A 138 3.04 -2.89 -19.45
CA PRO A 138 4.37 -3.46 -19.31
C PRO A 138 4.78 -3.57 -17.84
N VAL A 139 5.34 -4.72 -17.48
CA VAL A 139 5.97 -4.99 -16.18
C VAL A 139 7.36 -5.57 -16.41
N PRO A 140 8.28 -5.49 -15.43
CA PRO A 140 9.57 -6.16 -15.53
C PRO A 140 9.43 -7.65 -15.77
N THR A 141 10.42 -8.28 -16.43
CA THR A 141 10.54 -9.76 -16.43
C THR A 141 10.72 -10.19 -14.98
N HIS A 142 9.95 -11.17 -14.51
CA HIS A 142 9.90 -11.52 -13.11
C HIS A 142 9.63 -12.98 -12.85
N GLN A 143 9.99 -13.44 -11.65
CA GLN A 143 9.68 -14.78 -11.14
C GLN A 143 9.37 -14.73 -9.65
N LEU A 144 8.36 -15.51 -9.23
CA LEU A 144 8.04 -15.72 -7.83
C LEU A 144 8.84 -16.90 -7.28
N PHE A 145 9.61 -16.67 -6.23
CA PHE A 145 10.37 -17.69 -5.50
C PHE A 145 9.65 -18.04 -4.20
N THR A 146 9.32 -19.30 -4.03
CA THR A 146 8.74 -19.83 -2.79
C THR A 146 9.79 -20.55 -1.95
N ASN A 147 10.89 -20.94 -2.59
CA ASN A 147 12.02 -21.63 -1.98
C ASN A 147 13.35 -21.09 -2.52
N THR A 148 14.37 -21.06 -1.68
CA THR A 148 15.71 -20.60 -2.05
C THR A 148 16.37 -21.44 -3.16
N ASN A 149 15.91 -22.68 -3.38
CA ASN A 149 16.44 -23.62 -4.38
C ASN A 149 15.59 -23.69 -5.66
N ASP A 150 14.53 -22.88 -5.77
CA ASP A 150 13.74 -22.86 -7.00
C ASP A 150 14.65 -22.56 -8.21
N MET A 151 14.39 -23.23 -9.35
CA MET A 151 15.16 -22.97 -10.58
C MET A 151 14.94 -21.54 -11.03
N ILE A 152 16.02 -20.85 -11.38
CA ILE A 152 15.96 -19.52 -11.96
C ILE A 152 15.52 -19.63 -13.42
N ASP A 153 14.48 -18.90 -13.78
CA ASP A 153 14.03 -18.83 -15.17
C ASP A 153 15.16 -18.25 -16.05
N PRO A 154 15.56 -18.96 -17.12
CA PRO A 154 16.63 -18.50 -18.00
C PRO A 154 16.32 -17.21 -18.77
N SER A 155 15.06 -16.75 -18.76
CA SER A 155 14.68 -15.46 -19.33
C SER A 155 15.06 -14.25 -18.46
N LEU A 156 15.31 -14.46 -17.15
CA LEU A 156 15.74 -13.41 -16.23
C LEU A 156 17.17 -12.94 -16.52
N ARG A 157 17.36 -11.63 -16.58
CA ARG A 157 18.65 -11.00 -16.84
C ARG A 157 19.13 -10.17 -15.67
N TYR A 158 20.38 -10.39 -15.27
CA TYR A 158 21.00 -9.60 -14.21
C TYR A 158 21.28 -8.15 -14.66
N PRO A 159 21.24 -7.16 -13.75
CA PRO A 159 20.96 -7.33 -12.30
C PRO A 159 19.49 -7.64 -12.02
N LEU A 160 19.26 -8.43 -10.97
CA LEU A 160 17.93 -8.81 -10.49
C LEU A 160 17.63 -8.15 -9.16
N PHE A 161 16.33 -7.92 -8.89
CA PHE A 161 15.87 -7.18 -7.72
C PHE A 161 14.83 -8.00 -6.94
N PRO A 162 15.25 -8.80 -5.94
CA PRO A 162 14.33 -9.50 -5.04
C PRO A 162 13.65 -8.54 -4.06
N LYS A 163 12.36 -8.72 -3.89
CA LYS A 163 11.49 -7.99 -2.95
C LYS A 163 10.40 -8.90 -2.39
N LEU A 164 9.93 -8.60 -1.19
CA LEU A 164 8.82 -9.34 -0.59
C LEU A 164 7.56 -9.20 -1.43
N ASN A 165 6.86 -10.34 -1.66
CA ASN A 165 5.68 -10.35 -2.52
C ASN A 165 4.49 -9.63 -1.89
N ALA A 166 4.29 -9.80 -0.58
CA ALA A 166 3.09 -9.37 0.13
C ALA A 166 3.31 -8.17 1.08
N GLU A 167 4.42 -7.43 0.92
CA GLU A 167 4.73 -6.27 1.75
C GLU A 167 4.64 -4.96 0.96
N HIS A 168 4.45 -3.86 1.69
CA HIS A 168 4.50 -2.48 1.21
C HIS A 168 5.64 -1.70 1.90
N SER A 169 5.70 -0.38 1.71
CA SER A 169 6.63 0.55 2.39
C SER A 169 8.11 0.16 2.31
N SER A 170 8.52 -0.55 1.25
CA SER A 170 9.91 -0.99 1.02
C SER A 170 10.49 -1.87 2.13
N ILE A 171 9.65 -2.59 2.88
CA ILE A 171 10.12 -3.55 3.88
C ILE A 171 11.03 -4.60 3.21
N GLY A 172 12.21 -4.82 3.80
CA GLY A 172 13.21 -5.75 3.27
C GLY A 172 13.90 -5.29 1.99
N VAL A 173 13.83 -4.01 1.66
CA VAL A 173 14.47 -3.41 0.47
C VAL A 173 15.58 -2.44 0.88
N ASP A 174 16.78 -2.68 0.36
CA ASP A 174 17.95 -1.81 0.45
C ASP A 174 18.83 -1.94 -0.80
N LEU A 175 19.97 -1.26 -0.84
CA LEU A 175 20.88 -1.34 -1.99
C LEU A 175 21.40 -2.76 -2.28
N SER A 176 21.44 -3.64 -1.28
CA SER A 176 21.88 -5.04 -1.45
C SER A 176 20.84 -5.90 -2.19
N ASN A 177 19.64 -5.38 -2.44
CA ASN A 177 18.65 -6.05 -3.28
C ASN A 177 19.02 -6.00 -4.79
N ILE A 178 19.99 -5.16 -5.21
CA ILE A 178 20.46 -5.17 -6.59
C ILE A 178 21.49 -6.30 -6.75
N CYS A 179 21.01 -7.50 -7.10
CA CYS A 179 21.81 -8.72 -7.25
C CYS A 179 22.42 -8.78 -8.65
N LYS A 180 23.74 -8.82 -8.76
CA LYS A 180 24.46 -8.83 -10.04
C LYS A 180 24.74 -10.22 -10.59
N ASN A 181 24.54 -11.26 -9.79
CA ASN A 181 24.80 -12.67 -10.14
C ASN A 181 23.97 -13.61 -9.26
N GLU A 182 23.95 -14.89 -9.61
CA GLU A 182 23.18 -15.93 -8.91
C GLU A 182 23.58 -16.07 -7.42
N LYS A 183 24.86 -15.94 -7.10
CA LYS A 183 25.35 -16.08 -5.72
C LYS A 183 24.72 -14.99 -4.81
N GLU A 184 24.69 -13.77 -5.29
CA GLU A 184 24.07 -12.64 -4.56
C GLU A 184 22.56 -12.84 -4.44
N LEU A 185 21.89 -13.25 -5.54
CA LEU A 185 20.47 -13.53 -5.55
C LEU A 185 20.11 -14.62 -4.54
N ARG A 186 20.83 -15.76 -4.55
CA ARG A 186 20.56 -16.87 -3.63
C ARG A 186 20.74 -16.49 -2.16
N ALA A 187 21.77 -15.69 -1.86
CA ALA A 187 21.97 -15.17 -0.52
C ALA A 187 20.78 -14.28 -0.08
N LYS A 188 20.38 -13.32 -0.91
CA LYS A 188 19.27 -12.42 -0.60
C LYS A 188 17.93 -13.16 -0.50
N LEU A 189 17.65 -14.13 -1.38
CA LEU A 189 16.46 -14.99 -1.28
C LEU A 189 16.41 -15.75 0.03
N LYS A 190 17.56 -16.30 0.47
CA LYS A 190 17.64 -17.00 1.75
C LYS A 190 17.30 -16.08 2.91
N ASP A 191 17.85 -14.87 2.94
CA ASP A 191 17.61 -13.91 4.00
C ASP A 191 16.13 -13.50 4.04
N LEU A 192 15.57 -13.08 2.91
CA LEU A 192 14.18 -12.63 2.84
C LEU A 192 13.18 -13.74 3.17
N ILE A 193 13.33 -14.94 2.58
CA ILE A 193 12.40 -16.06 2.84
C ILE A 193 12.52 -16.53 4.30
N THR A 194 13.73 -16.58 4.86
CA THR A 194 13.92 -17.04 6.25
C THR A 194 13.36 -16.07 7.28
N ILE A 195 13.58 -14.77 7.08
CA ILE A 195 13.15 -13.74 8.03
C ILE A 195 11.63 -13.53 7.94
N PHE A 196 11.10 -13.35 6.74
CA PHE A 196 9.72 -12.94 6.54
C PHE A 196 8.75 -14.09 6.26
N LYS A 197 9.25 -15.30 6.04
CA LYS A 197 8.46 -16.56 5.84
C LYS A 197 7.40 -16.42 4.75
N GLN A 198 7.70 -15.67 3.70
CA GLN A 198 6.79 -15.43 2.58
C GLN A 198 7.52 -15.55 1.24
N PRO A 199 6.79 -15.71 0.13
CA PRO A 199 7.38 -15.70 -1.21
C PRO A 199 8.08 -14.38 -1.52
N VAL A 200 9.12 -14.45 -2.35
CA VAL A 200 9.90 -13.32 -2.83
C VAL A 200 9.68 -13.16 -4.33
N LEU A 201 9.23 -12.01 -4.76
CA LEU A 201 9.17 -11.64 -6.17
C LEU A 201 10.54 -11.10 -6.58
N VAL A 202 11.10 -11.67 -7.64
CA VAL A 202 12.36 -11.22 -8.22
C VAL A 202 12.09 -10.61 -9.58
N ASP A 203 12.45 -9.36 -9.74
CA ASP A 203 12.31 -8.59 -10.99
C ASP A 203 13.67 -8.42 -11.67
N GLU A 204 13.71 -8.23 -12.98
CA GLU A 204 14.83 -7.54 -13.63
C GLU A 204 14.92 -6.10 -13.08
N PHE A 205 16.11 -5.68 -12.67
CA PHE A 205 16.31 -4.31 -12.17
C PHE A 205 16.23 -3.31 -13.32
N ILE A 206 15.28 -2.39 -13.23
CA ILE A 206 15.11 -1.31 -14.19
C ILE A 206 15.72 -0.04 -13.60
N GLY A 207 16.83 0.41 -14.22
CA GLY A 207 17.42 1.71 -13.89
C GLY A 207 16.57 2.86 -14.40
N GLY A 208 16.64 4.00 -13.73
CA GLY A 208 15.93 5.21 -14.16
C GLY A 208 15.37 6.01 -12.99
N ILE A 209 14.37 6.80 -13.27
CA ILE A 209 13.72 7.70 -12.33
C ILE A 209 12.50 6.99 -11.74
N GLU A 210 12.37 7.02 -10.41
CA GLU A 210 11.17 6.53 -9.73
C GLU A 210 10.05 7.58 -9.80
N VAL A 211 8.88 7.14 -10.26
CA VAL A 211 7.69 8.00 -10.36
C VAL A 211 6.56 7.39 -9.54
N THR A 212 5.96 8.19 -8.68
CA THR A 212 4.72 7.85 -7.97
C THR A 212 3.53 8.51 -8.65
N SER A 213 2.46 7.76 -8.86
CA SER A 213 1.20 8.30 -9.39
C SER A 213 0.15 8.32 -8.30
N ALA A 214 -0.37 9.51 -7.99
CA ALA A 214 -1.48 9.67 -7.06
C ALA A 214 -2.79 9.88 -7.85
N ILE A 215 -3.83 9.16 -7.48
CA ILE A 215 -5.15 9.26 -8.09
C ILE A 215 -6.13 9.83 -7.07
N LEU A 216 -6.76 10.95 -7.44
CA LEU A 216 -7.89 11.50 -6.71
C LEU A 216 -9.15 11.20 -7.52
N ASP A 217 -9.86 10.16 -7.11
CA ASP A 217 -11.08 9.72 -7.76
C ASP A 217 -12.31 10.50 -7.24
N GLY A 218 -13.34 10.60 -8.07
CA GLY A 218 -14.57 11.36 -7.79
C GLY A 218 -15.30 11.72 -9.07
N GLN A 219 -16.07 12.80 -9.03
CA GLN A 219 -16.80 13.29 -10.23
C GLN A 219 -15.88 13.66 -11.39
N ASN A 220 -14.65 14.07 -11.10
CA ASN A 220 -13.59 14.33 -12.08
C ASN A 220 -12.31 13.68 -11.58
N THR A 221 -12.02 12.47 -12.01
CA THR A 221 -10.79 11.76 -11.66
C THR A 221 -9.56 12.55 -12.08
N LYS A 222 -8.66 12.82 -11.14
CA LYS A 222 -7.39 13.50 -11.37
C LYS A 222 -6.24 12.56 -11.09
N VAL A 223 -5.27 12.56 -11.99
CA VAL A 223 -4.04 11.77 -11.87
C VAL A 223 -2.85 12.74 -11.78
N TYR A 224 -2.04 12.57 -10.73
CA TYR A 224 -0.84 13.36 -10.50
C TYR A 224 0.37 12.45 -10.54
N ALA A 225 1.31 12.71 -11.41
CA ALA A 225 2.60 12.02 -11.44
C ALA A 225 3.65 12.86 -10.70
N VAL A 226 4.31 12.28 -9.73
CA VAL A 226 5.34 12.93 -8.91
C VAL A 226 6.63 12.13 -9.02
N GLN A 227 7.70 12.77 -9.43
CA GLN A 227 9.03 12.17 -9.41
C GLN A 227 9.53 12.09 -7.98
N ARG A 228 9.94 10.90 -7.54
CA ARG A 228 10.68 10.74 -6.28
C ARG A 228 12.15 11.15 -6.50
N LYS A 229 12.64 12.01 -5.63
CA LYS A 229 14.06 12.38 -5.57
C LYS A 229 14.87 11.54 -4.60
N VAL A 230 14.29 10.48 -4.07
CA VAL A 230 14.92 9.64 -3.04
C VAL A 230 15.50 8.41 -3.71
N GLY A 231 16.77 8.14 -3.52
CA GLY A 231 17.43 6.92 -3.96
C GLY A 231 16.88 5.67 -3.22
N ILE A 232 17.24 4.49 -3.71
CA ILE A 232 16.90 3.21 -3.07
C ILE A 232 17.40 3.25 -1.61
N GLY A 233 16.51 3.01 -0.66
CA GLY A 233 16.83 3.02 0.77
C GLY A 233 16.68 4.37 1.47
N GLY A 234 16.09 5.37 0.83
CA GLY A 234 15.76 6.66 1.46
C GLY A 234 16.96 7.63 1.59
N VAL A 235 18.07 7.35 0.93
CA VAL A 235 19.24 8.24 0.88
C VAL A 235 19.07 9.22 -0.26
N GLU A 236 19.12 10.54 0.04
CA GLU A 236 19.25 11.58 -0.98
C GLU A 236 20.63 11.47 -1.64
N ASP A 237 20.67 11.53 -3.00
CA ASP A 237 21.91 11.74 -3.74
C ASP A 237 22.39 13.18 -3.62
#